data_e39e84483dcf2812fe0d0c09d6163708
#
_entry.id   e39e84483dcf2812fe0d0c09d6163708
#
_cell.length_a   1.000
_cell.length_b   1.000
_cell.length_c   1.000
_cell.angle_alpha   90.00
_cell.angle_beta   90.00
_cell.angle_gamma   90.00
#
_symmetry.space_group_name_H-M   'P 1'
#
loop_
_entity.id
_entity.type
_entity.pdbx_description
1 polymer ?
#
loop_
_entity_poly.entity_id
_entity_poly.type
_entity_poly.pdbx_seq_one_letter_code
_entity_poly.pdbx_strand_id
1 'polypeptide(L)'
;MRKTKVDVVVIGAGQAGLAISYYLTRAKIEHVILERGSIANAWKNERWDSFCLVTPNWTINLPSALPSSVDPDAFMKKDDFVKLLENWAKSFRAPVMEGVCVSDLSRTGEDFKILTDSHIFLANQVIIATATYQRPKVPQMLRNLDPQWELKTAIDYKNPSSLREGAVLVVGSGQSGCQIAEELNNAGRSTYLSIGHTGRLPRRYRGADCIKWQLEMGWLDRRADFLDDPKKRFSGDPHLSGKNGGYTLSLHELRTSGVKLLGRIVSRDGPVLKLKGDVKTALQASDRYAIEFRRSVDEFIRNSGRTVPLPSRLELHGEPQGSAFDFEEIEQLDLLSENISTVIVATGFEFDFSWVKFPVLDETGYPKTNRGVTSVPGLYFMGLNWMYKRKSGIIYGVADDAEYIAEKVSTSKQRYYSTEADL
;
A
#
# COMPACT_ATOMS: atom_id res chain seq x y z
N MET A 1 5.41 -32.84 -12.95
CA MET A 1 5.40 -31.37 -13.18
C MET A 1 6.15 -31.06 -14.45
N ARG A 2 5.62 -30.17 -15.28
CA ARG A 2 6.29 -29.69 -16.49
C ARG A 2 7.48 -28.81 -16.10
N LYS A 3 8.66 -28.99 -16.72
CA LYS A 3 9.83 -28.14 -16.54
C LYS A 3 9.93 -27.15 -17.70
N THR A 4 10.19 -25.88 -17.40
CA THR A 4 10.37 -24.82 -18.39
C THR A 4 11.59 -24.00 -18.00
N LYS A 5 12.53 -23.79 -18.93
CA LYS A 5 13.68 -22.89 -18.72
C LYS A 5 13.42 -21.55 -19.39
N VAL A 6 13.70 -20.45 -18.69
CA VAL A 6 13.53 -19.08 -19.17
C VAL A 6 14.68 -18.21 -18.66
N ASP A 7 14.97 -17.12 -19.33
CA ASP A 7 16.04 -16.21 -18.86
C ASP A 7 15.66 -15.53 -17.54
N VAL A 8 14.46 -14.98 -17.47
CA VAL A 8 14.00 -14.20 -16.31
C VAL A 8 12.60 -14.62 -15.89
N VAL A 9 12.39 -14.83 -14.60
CA VAL A 9 11.06 -14.99 -14.00
C VAL A 9 10.75 -13.75 -13.16
N VAL A 10 9.61 -13.13 -13.42
CA VAL A 10 9.01 -12.07 -12.60
C VAL A 10 7.89 -12.67 -11.77
N ILE A 11 7.83 -12.43 -10.46
CA ILE A 11 6.80 -12.97 -9.57
C ILE A 11 5.88 -11.85 -9.13
N GLY A 12 4.63 -11.87 -9.61
CA GLY A 12 3.58 -10.89 -9.39
C GLY A 12 3.30 -10.00 -10.62
N ALA A 13 2.02 -9.86 -11.01
CA ALA A 13 1.54 -9.05 -12.12
C ALA A 13 0.76 -7.80 -11.66
N GLY A 14 1.17 -7.18 -10.56
CA GLY A 14 0.76 -5.83 -10.15
C GLY A 14 1.51 -4.75 -10.92
N GLN A 15 1.33 -3.47 -10.52
CA GLN A 15 2.02 -2.34 -11.16
C GLN A 15 3.55 -2.51 -11.22
N ALA A 16 4.16 -3.14 -10.22
CA ALA A 16 5.61 -3.36 -10.16
C ALA A 16 6.07 -4.41 -11.18
N GLY A 17 5.40 -5.59 -11.20
CA GLY A 17 5.75 -6.65 -12.12
C GLY A 17 5.48 -6.29 -13.58
N LEU A 18 4.41 -5.54 -13.86
CA LEU A 18 4.15 -5.03 -15.19
C LEU A 18 5.16 -3.96 -15.60
N ALA A 19 5.59 -3.09 -14.68
CA ALA A 19 6.60 -2.07 -14.97
C ALA A 19 7.95 -2.69 -15.37
N ILE A 20 8.42 -3.67 -14.62
CA ILE A 20 9.67 -4.36 -15.00
C ILE A 20 9.51 -5.14 -16.30
N SER A 21 8.38 -5.82 -16.52
CA SER A 21 8.11 -6.53 -17.76
C SER A 21 8.11 -5.60 -18.98
N TYR A 22 7.59 -4.39 -18.85
CA TYR A 22 7.64 -3.37 -19.91
C TYR A 22 9.10 -3.09 -20.34
N TYR A 23 10.00 -2.84 -19.38
CA TYR A 23 11.40 -2.55 -19.68
C TYR A 23 12.15 -3.78 -20.21
N LEU A 24 11.89 -4.97 -19.67
CA LEU A 24 12.46 -6.24 -20.18
C LEU A 24 12.03 -6.51 -21.63
N THR A 25 10.74 -6.30 -21.95
CA THR A 25 10.20 -6.42 -23.32
C THR A 25 10.91 -5.46 -24.27
N ARG A 26 11.10 -4.19 -23.88
CA ARG A 26 11.82 -3.21 -24.68
C ARG A 26 13.29 -3.56 -24.89
N ALA A 27 13.92 -4.15 -23.89
CA ALA A 27 15.30 -4.67 -23.95
C ALA A 27 15.39 -6.00 -24.69
N LYS A 28 14.28 -6.59 -25.17
CA LYS A 28 14.20 -7.89 -25.84
C LYS A 28 14.76 -9.03 -24.97
N ILE A 29 14.55 -8.95 -23.65
CA ILE A 29 14.95 -9.99 -22.70
C ILE A 29 13.77 -10.95 -22.56
N GLU A 30 14.03 -12.25 -22.81
CA GLU A 30 13.03 -13.31 -22.61
C GLU A 30 12.67 -13.40 -21.12
N HIS A 31 11.38 -13.35 -20.83
CA HIS A 31 10.89 -13.44 -19.46
C HIS A 31 9.46 -13.96 -19.40
N VAL A 32 9.04 -14.35 -18.21
CA VAL A 32 7.65 -14.70 -17.90
C VAL A 32 7.26 -14.05 -16.58
N ILE A 33 6.02 -13.60 -16.48
CA ILE A 33 5.43 -13.14 -15.21
C ILE A 33 4.55 -14.26 -14.65
N LEU A 34 4.76 -14.65 -13.41
CA LEU A 34 3.93 -15.61 -12.69
C LEU A 34 3.03 -14.83 -11.73
N GLU A 35 1.71 -14.97 -11.91
CA GLU A 35 0.71 -14.28 -11.08
C GLU A 35 -0.26 -15.30 -10.46
N ARG A 36 -0.42 -15.28 -9.13
CA ARG A 36 -1.29 -16.20 -8.40
C ARG A 36 -2.78 -16.08 -8.76
N GLY A 37 -3.20 -14.89 -9.12
CA GLY A 37 -4.57 -14.57 -9.52
C GLY A 37 -4.63 -14.12 -10.99
N SER A 38 -5.12 -12.92 -11.23
CA SER A 38 -5.14 -12.25 -12.52
C SER A 38 -4.25 -11.01 -12.52
N ILE A 39 -3.99 -10.43 -13.68
CA ILE A 39 -3.34 -9.11 -13.77
C ILE A 39 -4.02 -8.13 -12.83
N ALA A 40 -3.22 -7.37 -12.06
CA ALA A 40 -3.68 -6.42 -11.06
C ALA A 40 -4.53 -7.03 -9.93
N ASN A 41 -4.35 -8.32 -9.60
CA ASN A 41 -5.19 -9.08 -8.65
C ASN A 41 -5.44 -8.35 -7.32
N ALA A 42 -4.41 -7.80 -6.69
CA ALA A 42 -4.56 -7.10 -5.40
C ALA A 42 -5.43 -5.83 -5.51
N TRP A 43 -5.39 -5.13 -6.64
CA TRP A 43 -6.28 -4.00 -6.91
C TRP A 43 -7.71 -4.45 -7.16
N LYS A 44 -7.90 -5.53 -7.92
CA LYS A 44 -9.19 -6.08 -8.33
C LYS A 44 -9.93 -6.72 -7.15
N ASN A 45 -9.25 -7.57 -6.40
CA ASN A 45 -9.86 -8.49 -5.45
C ASN A 45 -9.61 -8.14 -3.97
N GLU A 46 -8.59 -7.33 -3.65
CA GLU A 46 -8.20 -7.02 -2.27
C GLU A 46 -8.50 -5.56 -1.89
N ARG A 47 -9.40 -4.92 -2.61
CA ARG A 47 -9.93 -3.57 -2.33
C ARG A 47 -11.46 -3.61 -2.33
N TRP A 48 -12.07 -2.69 -1.60
CA TRP A 48 -13.53 -2.54 -1.54
C TRP A 48 -14.06 -1.81 -2.78
N ASP A 49 -15.37 -1.95 -3.03
CA ASP A 49 -15.98 -1.56 -4.30
C ASP A 49 -15.85 -0.07 -4.61
N SER A 50 -16.00 0.78 -3.59
CA SER A 50 -15.90 2.24 -3.75
C SER A 50 -14.47 2.78 -3.65
N PHE A 51 -13.44 1.90 -3.63
CA PHE A 51 -12.06 2.33 -3.52
C PHE A 51 -11.65 3.28 -4.66
N CYS A 52 -10.97 4.36 -4.29
CA CYS A 52 -10.38 5.32 -5.20
C CYS A 52 -8.91 5.52 -4.86
N LEU A 53 -8.06 5.71 -5.86
CA LEU A 53 -6.65 6.07 -5.62
C LEU A 53 -6.59 7.35 -4.79
N VAL A 54 -5.68 7.40 -3.83
CA VAL A 54 -5.51 8.57 -2.95
C VAL A 54 -4.51 9.59 -3.52
N THR A 55 -3.89 9.25 -4.63
CA THR A 55 -2.97 10.13 -5.36
C THR A 55 -3.58 10.53 -6.69
N PRO A 56 -3.38 11.79 -7.16
CA PRO A 56 -3.92 12.25 -8.43
C PRO A 56 -3.39 11.44 -9.62
N ASN A 57 -4.15 11.42 -10.72
CA ASN A 57 -3.82 10.63 -11.91
C ASN A 57 -2.45 10.96 -12.51
N TRP A 58 -1.96 12.22 -12.40
CA TRP A 58 -0.61 12.57 -12.84
C TRP A 58 0.51 11.80 -12.11
N THR A 59 0.20 11.16 -10.98
CA THR A 59 1.14 10.27 -10.27
C THR A 59 1.24 8.87 -10.89
N ILE A 60 0.40 8.53 -11.85
CA ILE A 60 0.46 7.26 -12.57
C ILE A 60 1.60 7.35 -13.60
N ASN A 61 2.83 7.24 -13.10
CA ASN A 61 4.06 7.35 -13.89
C ASN A 61 4.47 5.97 -14.44
N LEU A 62 3.54 5.33 -15.18
CA LEU A 62 3.81 4.09 -15.90
C LEU A 62 3.97 4.42 -17.39
N PRO A 63 5.07 4.00 -18.05
CA PRO A 63 5.40 4.44 -19.40
C PRO A 63 4.29 4.15 -20.41
N SER A 64 3.74 5.20 -21.02
CA SER A 64 2.65 5.12 -22.01
C SER A 64 1.36 4.44 -21.51
N ALA A 65 1.16 4.29 -20.18
CA ALA A 65 -0.03 3.64 -19.65
C ALA A 65 -1.23 4.58 -19.57
N LEU A 66 -1.01 5.84 -19.16
CA LEU A 66 -2.09 6.81 -18.94
C LEU A 66 -2.50 7.48 -20.24
N PRO A 67 -3.78 7.36 -20.68
CA PRO A 67 -4.28 8.07 -21.85
C PRO A 67 -4.27 9.60 -21.64
N SER A 68 -3.98 10.35 -22.69
CA SER A 68 -3.97 11.83 -22.66
C SER A 68 -5.34 12.45 -22.38
N SER A 69 -6.42 11.68 -22.55
CA SER A 69 -7.80 12.12 -22.26
C SER A 69 -8.16 12.06 -20.78
N VAL A 70 -7.33 11.47 -19.93
CA VAL A 70 -7.58 11.37 -18.49
C VAL A 70 -7.19 12.67 -17.81
N ASP A 71 -8.13 13.26 -17.04
CA ASP A 71 -7.85 14.44 -16.22
C ASP A 71 -6.71 14.13 -15.23
N PRO A 72 -5.57 14.84 -15.32
CA PRO A 72 -4.41 14.57 -14.47
C PRO A 72 -4.66 14.84 -12.99
N ASP A 73 -5.53 15.79 -12.64
CA ASP A 73 -5.80 16.20 -11.27
C ASP A 73 -6.96 15.41 -10.61
N ALA A 74 -7.65 14.58 -11.39
CA ALA A 74 -8.66 13.67 -10.87
C ALA A 74 -8.03 12.44 -10.18
N PHE A 75 -8.88 11.64 -9.54
CA PHE A 75 -8.49 10.43 -8.81
C PHE A 75 -9.19 9.22 -9.42
N MET A 76 -8.41 8.24 -9.84
CA MET A 76 -8.91 7.06 -10.54
C MET A 76 -9.60 6.09 -9.59
N LYS A 77 -10.79 5.61 -9.96
CA LYS A 77 -11.48 4.53 -9.26
C LYS A 77 -10.74 3.21 -9.46
N LYS A 78 -10.90 2.30 -8.51
CA LYS A 78 -10.30 0.95 -8.52
C LYS A 78 -10.45 0.25 -9.87
N ASP A 79 -11.68 0.15 -10.36
CA ASP A 79 -11.97 -0.62 -11.56
C ASP A 79 -11.38 0.00 -12.83
N ASP A 80 -11.29 1.33 -12.87
CA ASP A 80 -10.66 2.03 -14.00
C ASP A 80 -9.14 1.85 -13.95
N PHE A 81 -8.54 1.83 -12.75
CA PHE A 81 -7.12 1.55 -12.61
C PHE A 81 -6.77 0.10 -12.96
N VAL A 82 -7.61 -0.86 -12.59
CA VAL A 82 -7.47 -2.27 -13.02
C VAL A 82 -7.51 -2.37 -14.55
N LYS A 83 -8.52 -1.76 -15.19
CA LYS A 83 -8.61 -1.71 -16.67
C LYS A 83 -7.39 -1.06 -17.31
N LEU A 84 -6.89 0.02 -16.71
CA LEU A 84 -5.67 0.68 -17.18
C LEU A 84 -4.49 -0.28 -17.17
N LEU A 85 -4.25 -1.01 -16.09
CA LEU A 85 -3.15 -1.98 -15.99
C LEU A 85 -3.33 -3.15 -16.96
N GLU A 86 -4.55 -3.69 -17.09
CA GLU A 86 -4.85 -4.77 -18.06
C GLU A 86 -4.61 -4.34 -19.51
N ASN A 87 -5.07 -3.13 -19.88
CA ASN A 87 -4.87 -2.58 -21.22
C ASN A 87 -3.39 -2.26 -21.47
N TRP A 88 -2.69 -1.74 -20.48
CA TRP A 88 -1.26 -1.49 -20.57
C TRP A 88 -0.48 -2.79 -20.79
N ALA A 89 -0.75 -3.84 -20.00
CA ALA A 89 -0.14 -5.16 -20.18
C ALA A 89 -0.37 -5.71 -21.61
N LYS A 90 -1.59 -5.56 -22.15
CA LYS A 90 -1.92 -5.95 -23.54
C LYS A 90 -1.13 -5.13 -24.56
N SER A 91 -0.92 -3.83 -24.35
CA SER A 91 -0.29 -2.92 -25.30
C SER A 91 1.16 -3.31 -25.67
N PHE A 92 1.89 -3.90 -24.72
CA PHE A 92 3.25 -4.43 -24.96
C PHE A 92 3.34 -5.95 -24.90
N ARG A 93 2.19 -6.65 -24.90
CA ARG A 93 2.08 -8.11 -24.88
C ARG A 93 2.84 -8.75 -23.70
N ALA A 94 2.59 -8.26 -22.48
CA ALA A 94 3.21 -8.80 -21.28
C ALA A 94 3.03 -10.33 -21.20
N PRO A 95 4.10 -11.12 -21.00
CA PRO A 95 4.04 -12.58 -20.98
C PRO A 95 3.57 -13.09 -19.61
N VAL A 96 2.32 -12.83 -19.25
CA VAL A 96 1.73 -13.19 -17.95
C VAL A 96 1.12 -14.57 -17.98
N MET A 97 1.47 -15.39 -17.00
CA MET A 97 0.81 -16.63 -16.66
C MET A 97 -0.04 -16.41 -15.41
N GLU A 98 -1.34 -16.29 -15.59
CA GLU A 98 -2.32 -16.13 -14.52
C GLU A 98 -2.67 -17.46 -13.85
N GLY A 99 -3.12 -17.41 -12.58
CA GLY A 99 -3.46 -18.60 -11.81
C GLY A 99 -2.25 -19.45 -11.41
N VAL A 100 -1.04 -18.90 -11.41
CA VAL A 100 0.20 -19.61 -11.09
C VAL A 100 0.78 -19.09 -9.77
N CYS A 101 0.60 -19.87 -8.70
CA CYS A 101 1.10 -19.56 -7.38
C CYS A 101 2.50 -20.14 -7.15
N VAL A 102 3.47 -19.29 -6.83
CA VAL A 102 4.83 -19.72 -6.47
C VAL A 102 4.84 -20.14 -5.00
N SER A 103 5.30 -21.36 -4.73
CA SER A 103 5.39 -21.95 -3.38
C SER A 103 6.83 -22.12 -2.86
N ASP A 104 7.83 -22.12 -3.74
CA ASP A 104 9.25 -22.22 -3.36
C ASP A 104 10.12 -21.53 -4.41
N LEU A 105 11.10 -20.78 -3.92
CA LEU A 105 12.18 -20.22 -4.72
C LEU A 105 13.50 -20.65 -4.09
N SER A 106 14.20 -21.56 -4.75
CA SER A 106 15.46 -22.15 -4.31
C SER A 106 16.46 -22.18 -5.47
N ARG A 107 17.58 -22.85 -5.30
CA ARG A 107 18.60 -23.01 -6.34
C ARG A 107 18.81 -24.49 -6.71
N THR A 108 19.07 -24.76 -7.97
CA THR A 108 19.45 -26.08 -8.45
C THR A 108 20.58 -25.90 -9.48
N GLY A 109 21.80 -26.31 -9.13
CA GLY A 109 23.00 -25.94 -9.90
C GLY A 109 23.15 -24.42 -9.98
N GLU A 110 23.35 -23.88 -11.15
CA GLU A 110 23.46 -22.45 -11.42
C GLU A 110 22.10 -21.76 -11.54
N ASP A 111 21.02 -22.51 -11.83
CA ASP A 111 19.70 -21.96 -12.08
C ASP A 111 18.91 -21.70 -10.77
N PHE A 112 18.10 -20.66 -10.76
CA PHE A 112 16.98 -20.54 -9.79
C PHE A 112 15.89 -21.57 -10.16
N LYS A 113 15.43 -22.28 -9.15
CA LYS A 113 14.29 -23.20 -9.25
C LYS A 113 13.07 -22.55 -8.61
N ILE A 114 12.03 -22.34 -9.40
CA ILE A 114 10.74 -21.79 -8.97
C ILE A 114 9.70 -22.88 -9.04
N LEU A 115 9.16 -23.28 -7.89
CA LEU A 115 8.13 -24.30 -7.78
C LEU A 115 6.76 -23.66 -7.72
N THR A 116 5.84 -24.19 -8.52
CA THR A 116 4.41 -23.84 -8.50
C THR A 116 3.56 -25.09 -8.36
N ASP A 117 2.26 -24.97 -8.29
CA ASP A 117 1.35 -26.12 -8.16
C ASP A 117 1.47 -27.11 -9.34
N SER A 118 1.75 -26.64 -10.55
CA SER A 118 1.73 -27.45 -11.77
C SER A 118 3.06 -27.48 -12.54
N HIS A 119 3.95 -26.50 -12.31
CA HIS A 119 5.17 -26.31 -13.08
C HIS A 119 6.40 -26.11 -12.20
N ILE A 120 7.56 -26.42 -12.78
CA ILE A 120 8.88 -26.02 -12.28
C ILE A 120 9.51 -25.13 -13.34
N PHE A 121 9.80 -23.88 -12.96
CA PHE A 121 10.59 -23.00 -13.80
C PHE A 121 12.04 -23.04 -13.36
N LEU A 122 12.94 -23.02 -14.33
CA LEU A 122 14.37 -22.82 -14.15
C LEU A 122 14.72 -21.48 -14.78
N ALA A 123 15.37 -20.60 -14.03
CA ALA A 123 15.65 -19.25 -14.50
C ALA A 123 17.07 -18.83 -14.14
N ASN A 124 17.69 -18.03 -15.02
CA ASN A 124 18.98 -17.40 -14.74
C ASN A 124 18.83 -16.25 -13.73
N GLN A 125 17.67 -15.56 -13.77
CA GLN A 125 17.41 -14.42 -12.90
C GLN A 125 15.94 -14.41 -12.44
N VAL A 126 15.69 -13.88 -11.23
CA VAL A 126 14.35 -13.78 -10.63
C VAL A 126 14.12 -12.40 -10.06
N ILE A 127 12.95 -11.82 -10.34
CA ILE A 127 12.51 -10.54 -9.81
C ILE A 127 11.24 -10.75 -8.99
N ILE A 128 11.33 -10.50 -7.69
CA ILE A 128 10.18 -10.59 -6.76
C ILE A 128 9.46 -9.24 -6.72
N ALA A 129 8.25 -9.20 -7.27
CA ALA A 129 7.42 -8.00 -7.42
C ALA A 129 6.05 -8.16 -6.73
N THR A 130 6.02 -8.88 -5.59
CA THR A 130 4.79 -9.23 -4.85
C THR A 130 4.24 -8.11 -3.97
N ALA A 131 4.84 -6.92 -4.02
CA ALA A 131 4.46 -5.70 -3.30
C ALA A 131 4.51 -5.80 -1.76
N THR A 132 4.07 -4.71 -1.09
CA THR A 132 4.15 -4.55 0.37
C THR A 132 2.97 -5.22 1.10
N TYR A 133 1.78 -5.22 0.51
CA TYR A 133 0.53 -5.63 1.17
C TYR A 133 0.27 -7.12 0.91
N GLN A 134 0.97 -8.00 1.65
CA GLN A 134 0.92 -9.44 1.38
C GLN A 134 -0.05 -10.18 2.30
N ARG A 135 0.13 -10.07 3.61
CA ARG A 135 -0.70 -10.76 4.60
C ARG A 135 -1.23 -9.76 5.64
N PRO A 136 -2.55 -9.67 5.85
CA PRO A 136 -3.10 -8.80 6.90
C PRO A 136 -2.57 -9.15 8.27
N LYS A 137 -2.15 -8.14 9.03
CA LYS A 137 -1.69 -8.30 10.40
C LYS A 137 -2.88 -8.26 11.36
N VAL A 138 -3.29 -9.41 11.87
CA VAL A 138 -4.39 -9.53 12.83
C VAL A 138 -3.85 -9.53 14.25
N PRO A 139 -4.27 -8.61 15.16
CA PRO A 139 -3.88 -8.63 16.56
C PRO A 139 -4.25 -9.96 17.24
N GLN A 140 -3.36 -10.47 18.09
CA GLN A 140 -3.53 -11.81 18.68
C GLN A 140 -4.87 -11.96 19.44
N MET A 141 -5.30 -10.91 20.16
CA MET A 141 -6.55 -10.93 20.92
C MET A 141 -7.82 -11.02 20.03
N LEU A 142 -7.71 -10.76 18.73
CA LEU A 142 -8.81 -10.86 17.78
C LEU A 142 -8.79 -12.13 16.92
N ARG A 143 -7.69 -12.90 16.91
CA ARG A 143 -7.55 -14.11 16.06
C ARG A 143 -8.58 -15.20 16.37
N ASN A 144 -8.98 -15.31 17.64
CA ASN A 144 -9.90 -16.34 18.13
C ASN A 144 -11.20 -15.69 18.64
N LEU A 145 -11.80 -14.81 17.85
CA LEU A 145 -13.14 -14.33 18.12
C LEU A 145 -14.13 -15.47 17.96
N ASP A 146 -15.14 -15.52 18.85
CA ASP A 146 -16.23 -16.47 18.74
C ASP A 146 -16.93 -16.29 17.39
N PRO A 147 -17.34 -17.38 16.69
CA PRO A 147 -17.99 -17.33 15.39
C PRO A 147 -19.31 -16.52 15.32
N GLN A 148 -19.89 -16.14 16.43
CA GLN A 148 -21.01 -15.20 16.47
C GLN A 148 -20.63 -13.84 15.90
N TRP A 149 -19.35 -13.42 16.02
CA TRP A 149 -18.82 -12.21 15.38
C TRP A 149 -18.13 -12.55 14.07
N GLU A 150 -18.48 -11.83 13.02
CA GLU A 150 -17.82 -11.94 11.74
C GLU A 150 -16.45 -11.21 11.82
N LEU A 151 -15.34 -11.94 11.72
CA LEU A 151 -14.00 -11.35 11.63
C LEU A 151 -13.60 -11.21 10.16
N LYS A 152 -13.38 -9.98 9.72
CA LYS A 152 -12.85 -9.65 8.39
C LYS A 152 -11.56 -8.85 8.51
N THR A 153 -10.78 -8.85 7.46
CA THR A 153 -9.68 -7.90 7.30
C THR A 153 -10.04 -6.86 6.23
N ALA A 154 -9.23 -5.81 6.10
CA ALA A 154 -9.49 -4.76 5.11
C ALA A 154 -9.51 -5.29 3.65
N ILE A 155 -8.85 -6.42 3.35
CA ILE A 155 -8.89 -7.05 2.02
C ILE A 155 -10.16 -7.85 1.77
N ASP A 156 -10.83 -8.32 2.83
CA ASP A 156 -12.07 -9.09 2.74
C ASP A 156 -13.31 -8.18 2.67
N TYR A 157 -13.18 -6.94 3.13
CA TYR A 157 -14.26 -5.96 3.06
C TYR A 157 -14.53 -5.53 1.61
N LYS A 158 -15.80 -5.53 1.21
CA LYS A 158 -16.23 -5.10 -0.14
C LYS A 158 -17.14 -3.88 -0.11
N ASN A 159 -18.18 -3.92 0.68
CA ASN A 159 -19.14 -2.82 0.82
C ASN A 159 -19.99 -3.02 2.11
N PRO A 160 -20.72 -2.00 2.57
CA PRO A 160 -21.52 -2.09 3.78
C PRO A 160 -22.63 -3.15 3.76
N SER A 161 -23.20 -3.44 2.57
CA SER A 161 -24.28 -4.41 2.41
C SER A 161 -23.81 -5.86 2.44
N SER A 162 -22.48 -6.10 2.29
CA SER A 162 -21.88 -7.45 2.36
C SER A 162 -21.66 -7.93 3.80
N LEU A 163 -21.93 -7.09 4.80
CA LEU A 163 -21.69 -7.41 6.21
C LEU A 163 -23.01 -7.83 6.90
N ARG A 164 -22.88 -8.64 7.95
CA ARG A 164 -24.01 -9.00 8.83
C ARG A 164 -24.71 -7.75 9.39
N GLU A 165 -26.00 -7.81 9.64
CA GLU A 165 -26.72 -6.75 10.34
C GLU A 165 -26.13 -6.51 11.74
N GLY A 166 -26.17 -5.25 12.21
CA GLY A 166 -25.63 -4.82 13.49
C GLY A 166 -24.55 -3.74 13.34
N ALA A 167 -23.94 -3.37 14.44
CA ALA A 167 -22.85 -2.41 14.46
C ALA A 167 -21.53 -3.04 13.96
N VAL A 168 -20.62 -2.21 13.52
CA VAL A 168 -19.30 -2.64 13.00
C VAL A 168 -18.19 -1.99 13.80
N LEU A 169 -17.23 -2.81 14.26
CA LEU A 169 -15.98 -2.33 14.84
C LEU A 169 -14.86 -2.39 13.79
N VAL A 170 -14.30 -1.26 13.41
CA VAL A 170 -13.10 -1.16 12.60
C VAL A 170 -11.89 -0.98 13.53
N VAL A 171 -10.89 -1.84 13.40
CA VAL A 171 -9.68 -1.82 14.24
C VAL A 171 -8.48 -1.34 13.41
N GLY A 172 -7.97 -0.17 13.76
CA GLY A 172 -6.86 0.50 13.09
C GLY A 172 -7.32 1.69 12.25
N SER A 173 -6.72 2.84 12.52
CA SER A 173 -6.99 4.11 11.85
C SER A 173 -5.92 4.49 10.83
N GLY A 174 -5.38 3.52 10.11
CA GLY A 174 -4.63 3.80 8.90
C GLY A 174 -5.57 4.23 7.76
N GLN A 175 -5.01 4.41 6.56
CA GLN A 175 -5.74 4.85 5.38
C GLN A 175 -7.01 4.01 5.12
N SER A 176 -6.88 2.68 5.14
CA SER A 176 -8.01 1.77 4.89
C SER A 176 -9.06 1.84 6.00
N GLY A 177 -8.63 1.83 7.27
CA GLY A 177 -9.57 1.81 8.39
C GLY A 177 -10.45 3.06 8.45
N CYS A 178 -9.87 4.25 8.24
CA CYS A 178 -10.64 5.50 8.22
C CYS A 178 -11.61 5.56 7.03
N GLN A 179 -11.19 5.12 5.84
CA GLN A 179 -12.07 5.13 4.65
C GLN A 179 -13.21 4.11 4.76
N ILE A 180 -12.94 2.93 5.35
CA ILE A 180 -13.97 1.92 5.61
C ILE A 180 -14.96 2.41 6.67
N ALA A 181 -14.45 3.01 7.77
CA ALA A 181 -15.33 3.55 8.82
C ALA A 181 -16.21 4.69 8.29
N GLU A 182 -15.68 5.56 7.45
CA GLU A 182 -16.43 6.61 6.77
C GLU A 182 -17.56 6.02 5.89
N GLU A 183 -17.24 5.01 5.08
CA GLU A 183 -18.20 4.37 4.18
C GLU A 183 -19.33 3.67 4.94
N LEU A 184 -19.00 2.96 6.01
CA LEU A 184 -19.97 2.30 6.88
C LEU A 184 -20.91 3.31 7.54
N ASN A 185 -20.36 4.38 8.10
CA ASN A 185 -21.14 5.44 8.74
C ASN A 185 -22.06 6.15 7.73
N ASN A 186 -21.54 6.48 6.54
CA ASN A 186 -22.34 7.09 5.46
C ASN A 186 -23.47 6.17 4.94
N ALA A 187 -23.31 4.86 5.09
CA ALA A 187 -24.34 3.88 4.79
C ALA A 187 -25.34 3.65 5.95
N GLY A 188 -25.26 4.46 7.03
CA GLY A 188 -26.15 4.37 8.18
C GLY A 188 -25.81 3.26 9.18
N ARG A 189 -24.63 2.62 9.08
CA ARG A 189 -24.18 1.60 10.03
C ARG A 189 -23.64 2.26 11.29
N SER A 190 -24.07 1.80 12.46
CA SER A 190 -23.42 2.17 13.73
C SER A 190 -21.97 1.69 13.68
N THR A 191 -21.02 2.64 13.70
CA THR A 191 -19.61 2.37 13.40
C THR A 191 -18.71 2.81 14.55
N TYR A 192 -17.86 1.88 15.01
CA TYR A 192 -16.81 2.10 15.98
C TYR A 192 -15.46 2.03 15.29
N LEU A 193 -14.54 2.93 15.61
CA LEU A 193 -13.20 2.96 15.06
C LEU A 193 -12.14 3.01 16.18
N SER A 194 -11.40 1.92 16.36
CA SER A 194 -10.24 1.89 17.27
C SER A 194 -9.05 2.55 16.58
N ILE A 195 -8.58 3.67 17.13
CA ILE A 195 -7.58 4.52 16.50
C ILE A 195 -6.19 4.33 17.11
N GLY A 196 -5.17 4.55 16.28
CA GLY A 196 -3.77 4.66 16.64
C GLY A 196 -3.19 6.00 16.23
N HIS A 197 -1.87 6.12 16.35
CA HIS A 197 -1.15 7.34 16.00
C HIS A 197 -0.87 7.39 14.49
N THR A 198 -1.80 7.89 13.71
CA THR A 198 -1.63 8.11 12.26
C THR A 198 -1.83 9.60 11.96
N GLY A 199 -0.95 10.17 11.14
CA GLY A 199 -1.05 11.57 10.72
C GLY A 199 -2.20 11.77 9.74
N ARG A 200 -2.64 13.02 9.56
CA ARG A 200 -3.50 13.44 8.44
C ARG A 200 -2.79 14.50 7.62
N LEU A 201 -3.17 14.61 6.36
CA LEU A 201 -2.73 15.70 5.48
C LEU A 201 -3.93 16.50 5.01
N PRO A 202 -3.83 17.82 4.92
CA PRO A 202 -4.80 18.58 4.15
C PRO A 202 -4.72 18.12 2.68
N ARG A 203 -5.85 17.80 2.07
CA ARG A 203 -5.87 17.36 0.66
C ARG A 203 -5.26 18.42 -0.25
N ARG A 204 -5.63 19.67 -0.02
CA ARG A 204 -5.06 20.83 -0.72
C ARG A 204 -4.59 21.86 0.29
N TYR A 205 -3.54 22.56 -0.03
CA TYR A 205 -3.02 23.68 0.74
C TYR A 205 -2.32 24.65 -0.19
N ARG A 206 -2.59 25.97 0.00
CA ARG A 206 -1.99 27.03 -0.82
C ARG A 206 -2.18 26.81 -2.32
N GLY A 207 -3.38 26.35 -2.73
CA GLY A 207 -3.79 26.15 -4.11
C GLY A 207 -3.27 24.87 -4.79
N ALA A 208 -2.51 24.01 -4.07
CA ALA A 208 -2.00 22.78 -4.65
C ALA A 208 -2.33 21.54 -3.81
N ASP A 209 -2.34 20.39 -4.48
CA ASP A 209 -2.50 19.09 -3.85
C ASP A 209 -1.32 18.76 -2.93
N CYS A 210 -1.58 18.10 -1.78
CA CYS A 210 -0.53 17.74 -0.83
C CYS A 210 0.55 16.83 -1.43
N ILE A 211 0.21 15.97 -2.39
CA ILE A 211 1.18 15.11 -3.09
C ILE A 211 2.11 15.97 -3.96
N LYS A 212 1.59 17.02 -4.61
CA LYS A 212 2.42 17.97 -5.37
C LYS A 212 3.42 18.67 -4.47
N TRP A 213 3.00 19.14 -3.28
CA TRP A 213 3.92 19.71 -2.30
C TRP A 213 4.97 18.70 -1.82
N GLN A 214 4.57 17.44 -1.53
CA GLN A 214 5.54 16.42 -1.14
C GLN A 214 6.58 16.14 -2.23
N LEU A 215 6.17 16.18 -3.50
CA LEU A 215 7.09 16.04 -4.63
C LEU A 215 8.05 17.21 -4.72
N GLU A 216 7.53 18.44 -4.73
CA GLU A 216 8.32 19.66 -4.88
C GLU A 216 9.29 19.90 -3.73
N MET A 217 8.91 19.54 -2.50
CA MET A 217 9.78 19.54 -1.33
C MET A 217 10.80 18.39 -1.29
N GLY A 218 10.78 17.49 -2.28
CA GLY A 218 11.67 16.33 -2.35
C GLY A 218 11.34 15.20 -1.36
N TRP A 219 10.17 15.24 -0.71
CA TRP A 219 9.81 14.21 0.30
C TRP A 219 9.63 12.83 -0.29
N LEU A 220 9.13 12.73 -1.53
CA LEU A 220 8.97 11.46 -2.22
C LEU A 220 10.31 10.87 -2.68
N ASP A 221 11.33 11.73 -2.84
CA ASP A 221 12.69 11.33 -3.23
C ASP A 221 13.63 11.06 -2.05
N ARG A 222 13.17 11.18 -0.81
CA ARG A 222 13.94 10.82 0.38
C ARG A 222 14.38 9.37 0.30
N ARG A 223 15.66 9.12 0.52
CA ARG A 223 16.26 7.78 0.45
C ARG A 223 16.02 7.01 1.75
N ALA A 224 15.91 5.69 1.61
CA ALA A 224 15.67 4.78 2.74
C ALA A 224 16.85 4.71 3.73
N ASP A 225 18.09 4.94 3.27
CA ASP A 225 19.30 4.96 4.09
C ASP A 225 19.39 6.19 5.03
N PHE A 226 18.53 7.21 4.82
CA PHE A 226 18.39 8.36 5.72
C PHE A 226 17.27 8.20 6.76
N LEU A 227 16.63 7.03 6.83
CA LEU A 227 15.68 6.76 7.92
C LEU A 227 16.47 6.58 9.22
N ASP A 228 16.18 7.40 10.22
CA ASP A 228 16.74 7.33 11.57
C ASP A 228 16.37 6.03 12.30
N ASP A 229 15.18 5.47 11.99
CA ASP A 229 14.71 4.17 12.43
C ASP A 229 14.18 3.38 11.21
N PRO A 230 14.81 2.24 10.86
CA PRO A 230 14.35 1.39 9.77
C PRO A 230 12.89 0.94 9.88
N LYS A 231 12.35 0.86 11.10
CA LYS A 231 10.94 0.52 11.33
C LYS A 231 9.95 1.57 10.81
N LYS A 232 10.40 2.81 10.59
CA LYS A 232 9.57 3.88 10.00
C LYS A 232 9.11 3.56 8.58
N ARG A 233 9.77 2.63 7.86
CA ARG A 233 9.31 2.13 6.55
C ARG A 233 7.95 1.41 6.62
N PHE A 234 7.57 0.96 7.81
CA PHE A 234 6.29 0.27 8.07
C PHE A 234 5.22 1.20 8.66
N SER A 235 5.52 2.46 8.87
CA SER A 235 4.56 3.44 9.36
C SER A 235 3.44 3.63 8.34
N GLY A 236 2.20 3.73 8.82
CA GLY A 236 1.06 4.05 7.98
C GLY A 236 1.21 5.42 7.32
N ASP A 237 0.76 5.52 6.07
CA ASP A 237 0.66 6.81 5.39
C ASP A 237 -0.45 7.68 6.02
N PRO A 238 -0.29 9.01 5.99
CA PRO A 238 -1.28 9.94 6.51
C PRO A 238 -2.64 9.80 5.84
N HIS A 239 -3.70 10.15 6.55
CA HIS A 239 -5.07 10.06 6.04
C HIS A 239 -5.31 10.97 4.84
N LEU A 240 -5.83 10.40 3.77
CA LEU A 240 -6.24 11.09 2.54
C LEU A 240 -7.42 10.36 1.91
N SER A 241 -8.25 11.07 1.15
CA SER A 241 -9.27 10.47 0.30
C SER A 241 -9.11 10.96 -1.14
N GLY A 242 -9.30 10.05 -2.11
CA GLY A 242 -9.45 10.40 -3.53
C GLY A 242 -10.91 10.41 -3.99
N LYS A 243 -11.85 9.99 -3.14
CA LYS A 243 -13.29 10.04 -3.46
C LYS A 243 -13.73 11.48 -3.71
N ASN A 244 -14.74 11.67 -4.55
CA ASN A 244 -15.40 12.96 -4.81
C ASN A 244 -14.42 14.11 -5.15
N GLY A 245 -13.40 13.84 -5.94
CA GLY A 245 -12.39 14.82 -6.33
C GLY A 245 -11.30 15.05 -5.28
N GLY A 246 -11.25 14.22 -4.26
CA GLY A 246 -10.24 14.24 -3.20
C GLY A 246 -10.53 15.27 -2.10
N TYR A 247 -10.55 14.82 -0.86
CA TYR A 247 -10.76 15.66 0.33
C TYR A 247 -9.89 15.22 1.49
N THR A 248 -9.75 16.09 2.49
CA THR A 248 -9.08 15.81 3.76
C THR A 248 -9.92 14.80 4.54
N LEU A 249 -9.35 13.67 4.93
CA LEU A 249 -10.00 12.68 5.79
C LEU A 249 -9.58 12.97 7.25
N SER A 250 -10.52 13.42 8.07
CA SER A 250 -10.28 13.85 9.44
C SER A 250 -10.98 12.95 10.45
N LEU A 251 -10.26 12.50 11.48
CA LEU A 251 -10.84 11.77 12.60
C LEU A 251 -11.86 12.63 13.38
N HIS A 252 -11.66 13.96 13.45
CA HIS A 252 -12.63 14.87 14.06
C HIS A 252 -13.95 14.87 13.30
N GLU A 253 -13.91 14.89 11.96
CA GLU A 253 -15.11 14.84 11.12
C GLU A 253 -15.79 13.49 11.20
N LEU A 254 -15.02 12.39 11.20
CA LEU A 254 -15.61 11.06 11.42
C LEU A 254 -16.35 11.00 12.75
N ARG A 255 -15.78 11.56 13.83
CA ARG A 255 -16.47 11.62 15.13
C ARG A 255 -17.74 12.47 15.07
N THR A 256 -17.67 13.66 14.50
CA THR A 256 -18.86 14.55 14.42
C THR A 256 -19.94 14.02 13.49
N SER A 257 -19.59 13.20 12.51
CA SER A 257 -20.57 12.52 11.64
C SER A 257 -21.19 11.27 12.26
N GLY A 258 -20.74 10.83 13.45
CA GLY A 258 -21.35 9.73 14.19
C GLY A 258 -20.47 8.50 14.41
N VAL A 259 -19.24 8.45 13.85
CA VAL A 259 -18.30 7.37 14.15
C VAL A 259 -17.84 7.47 15.60
N LYS A 260 -18.00 6.41 16.38
CA LYS A 260 -17.54 6.33 17.76
C LYS A 260 -16.05 6.00 17.78
N LEU A 261 -15.20 6.97 18.13
CA LEU A 261 -13.76 6.76 18.23
C LEU A 261 -13.40 6.07 19.54
N LEU A 262 -12.55 5.06 19.44
CA LEU A 262 -12.05 4.25 20.55
C LEU A 262 -10.52 4.32 20.57
N GLY A 263 -9.94 4.24 21.76
CA GLY A 263 -8.50 4.03 21.91
C GLY A 263 -8.05 2.65 21.42
N ARG A 264 -6.76 2.39 21.52
CA ARG A 264 -6.19 1.11 21.10
C ARG A 264 -6.71 -0.04 21.98
N ILE A 265 -7.03 -1.16 21.35
CA ILE A 265 -7.40 -2.38 22.05
C ILE A 265 -6.16 -2.94 22.77
N VAL A 266 -6.25 -3.11 24.07
CA VAL A 266 -5.17 -3.62 24.94
C VAL A 266 -5.31 -5.12 25.16
N SER A 267 -6.53 -5.56 25.48
CA SER A 267 -6.83 -6.97 25.76
C SER A 267 -8.31 -7.25 25.48
N ARG A 268 -8.66 -8.54 25.51
CA ARG A 268 -10.03 -9.02 25.40
C ARG A 268 -10.32 -10.05 26.50
N ASP A 269 -11.51 -9.93 27.11
CA ASP A 269 -12.05 -10.92 28.03
C ASP A 269 -13.49 -11.26 27.62
N GLY A 270 -13.68 -12.45 27.06
CA GLY A 270 -14.96 -12.82 26.45
C GLY A 270 -15.40 -11.81 25.37
N PRO A 271 -16.59 -11.18 25.51
CA PRO A 271 -17.08 -10.15 24.59
C PRO A 271 -16.50 -8.78 24.88
N VAL A 272 -15.84 -8.55 26.01
CA VAL A 272 -15.38 -7.23 26.45
C VAL A 272 -13.96 -6.95 25.97
N LEU A 273 -13.81 -5.85 25.22
CA LEU A 273 -12.51 -5.28 24.83
C LEU A 273 -12.10 -4.21 25.84
N LYS A 274 -10.88 -4.32 26.39
CA LYS A 274 -10.25 -3.25 27.16
C LYS A 274 -9.53 -2.31 26.23
N LEU A 275 -9.75 -1.02 26.40
CA LEU A 275 -9.25 0.05 25.56
C LEU A 275 -8.28 0.92 26.34
N LYS A 276 -7.34 1.52 25.62
CA LYS A 276 -6.45 2.54 26.18
C LYS A 276 -7.14 3.90 26.07
N GLY A 277 -7.08 4.70 27.12
CA GLY A 277 -7.54 6.09 27.11
C GLY A 277 -6.56 6.97 26.33
N ASP A 278 -6.46 6.79 25.02
CA ASP A 278 -5.49 7.51 24.18
C ASP A 278 -6.09 8.12 22.90
N VAL A 279 -7.40 8.26 22.84
CA VAL A 279 -8.10 8.87 21.68
C VAL A 279 -7.68 10.33 21.51
N LYS A 280 -7.73 11.13 22.58
CA LYS A 280 -7.34 12.54 22.54
C LYS A 280 -5.87 12.71 22.14
N THR A 281 -5.00 11.85 22.64
CA THR A 281 -3.56 11.84 22.28
C THR A 281 -3.34 11.52 20.81
N ALA A 282 -4.09 10.55 20.27
CA ALA A 282 -4.02 10.18 18.85
C ALA A 282 -4.54 11.30 17.94
N LEU A 283 -5.64 11.95 18.30
CA LEU A 283 -6.17 13.12 17.58
C LEU A 283 -5.13 14.27 17.57
N GLN A 284 -4.55 14.60 18.72
CA GLN A 284 -3.51 15.65 18.82
C GLN A 284 -2.28 15.32 17.98
N ALA A 285 -1.87 14.04 17.90
CA ALA A 285 -0.76 13.60 17.05
C ALA A 285 -1.09 13.79 15.57
N SER A 286 -2.32 13.45 15.16
CA SER A 286 -2.81 13.66 13.79
C SER A 286 -2.84 15.15 13.42
N ASP A 287 -3.30 16.01 14.31
CA ASP A 287 -3.34 17.46 14.11
C ASP A 287 -1.95 18.07 14.01
N ARG A 288 -1.03 17.67 14.89
CA ARG A 288 0.37 18.12 14.83
C ARG A 288 0.99 17.79 13.47
N TYR A 289 0.76 16.60 12.95
CA TYR A 289 1.27 16.22 11.63
C TYR A 289 0.78 17.16 10.52
N ALA A 290 -0.52 17.52 10.53
CA ALA A 290 -1.09 18.45 9.56
C ALA A 290 -0.51 19.87 9.71
N ILE A 291 -0.32 20.34 10.95
CA ILE A 291 0.29 21.66 11.25
C ILE A 291 1.74 21.70 10.76
N GLU A 292 2.52 20.67 11.04
CA GLU A 292 3.92 20.57 10.63
C GLU A 292 4.06 20.51 9.11
N PHE A 293 3.17 19.77 8.45
CA PHE A 293 3.13 19.74 6.98
C PHE A 293 2.88 21.14 6.40
N ARG A 294 1.85 21.86 6.87
CA ARG A 294 1.56 23.23 6.39
C ARG A 294 2.73 24.19 6.66
N ARG A 295 3.35 24.09 7.83
CA ARG A 295 4.55 24.88 8.16
C ARG A 295 5.68 24.61 7.16
N SER A 296 5.93 23.34 6.83
CA SER A 296 6.96 22.95 5.86
C SER A 296 6.66 23.49 4.46
N VAL A 297 5.38 23.49 4.04
CA VAL A 297 4.97 24.08 2.76
C VAL A 297 5.18 25.60 2.78
N ASP A 298 4.76 26.30 3.84
CA ASP A 298 4.93 27.76 3.94
C ASP A 298 6.42 28.17 3.98
N GLU A 299 7.26 27.38 4.63
CA GLU A 299 8.70 27.58 4.65
C GLU A 299 9.31 27.35 3.25
N PHE A 300 8.91 26.28 2.56
CA PHE A 300 9.35 25.99 1.19
C PHE A 300 8.94 27.13 0.23
N ILE A 301 7.71 27.64 0.30
CA ILE A 301 7.22 28.74 -0.53
C ILE A 301 8.08 29.99 -0.27
N ARG A 302 8.32 30.34 0.99
CA ARG A 302 9.13 31.49 1.38
C ARG A 302 10.56 31.38 0.85
N ASN A 303 11.18 30.21 1.01
CA ASN A 303 12.56 29.97 0.56
C ASN A 303 12.71 29.92 -0.96
N SER A 304 11.65 29.50 -1.66
CA SER A 304 11.66 29.43 -3.15
C SER A 304 11.26 30.74 -3.82
N GLY A 305 10.84 31.77 -3.08
CA GLY A 305 10.36 33.05 -3.62
C GLY A 305 9.09 32.96 -4.48
N ARG A 306 8.33 31.86 -4.37
CA ARG A 306 7.13 31.65 -5.18
C ARG A 306 5.96 32.48 -4.68
N THR A 307 5.18 32.99 -5.63
CA THR A 307 3.86 33.58 -5.34
C THR A 307 2.80 32.52 -5.48
N VAL A 308 2.08 32.24 -4.40
CA VAL A 308 0.98 31.25 -4.35
C VAL A 308 -0.21 31.83 -3.60
N PRO A 309 -1.44 31.34 -3.78
CA PRO A 309 -2.61 31.80 -3.06
C PRO A 309 -2.45 31.68 -1.55
N LEU A 310 -3.13 32.52 -0.78
CA LEU A 310 -3.33 32.29 0.64
C LEU A 310 -4.22 31.05 0.83
N PRO A 311 -4.10 30.34 2.00
CA PRO A 311 -4.93 29.17 2.25
C PRO A 311 -6.41 29.59 2.29
N SER A 312 -7.24 28.89 1.55
CA SER A 312 -8.68 29.10 1.56
C SER A 312 -9.32 28.46 2.81
N ARG A 313 -10.52 28.91 3.16
CA ARG A 313 -11.28 28.29 4.25
C ARG A 313 -11.56 26.81 3.99
N LEU A 314 -11.75 26.41 2.74
CA LEU A 314 -12.01 25.03 2.37
C LEU A 314 -10.76 24.16 2.59
N GLU A 315 -9.55 24.70 2.36
CA GLU A 315 -8.29 23.99 2.58
C GLU A 315 -7.98 23.76 4.07
N LEU A 316 -8.63 24.50 4.95
CA LEU A 316 -8.55 24.36 6.40
C LEU A 316 -9.68 23.47 6.96
N HIS A 317 -10.47 22.85 6.08
CA HIS A 317 -11.50 21.89 6.48
C HIS A 317 -10.88 20.68 7.20
N GLY A 318 -11.55 20.16 8.22
CA GLY A 318 -11.06 19.04 9.03
C GLY A 318 -10.14 19.46 10.19
N GLU A 319 -9.88 20.76 10.37
CA GLU A 319 -9.20 21.26 11.57
C GLU A 319 -10.11 21.16 12.80
N PRO A 320 -9.54 20.87 13.99
CA PRO A 320 -10.32 20.82 15.23
C PRO A 320 -11.02 22.16 15.50
N GLN A 321 -12.29 22.10 15.85
CA GLN A 321 -13.14 23.26 16.17
C GLN A 321 -13.58 23.21 17.63
N GLY A 322 -13.55 24.34 18.35
CA GLY A 322 -14.16 24.49 19.66
C GLY A 322 -14.02 23.29 20.61
N SER A 323 -15.12 22.57 20.80
CA SER A 323 -15.22 21.39 21.68
C SER A 323 -14.67 20.08 21.09
N ALA A 324 -13.76 20.13 20.13
CA ALA A 324 -13.25 18.93 19.43
C ALA A 324 -12.69 17.84 20.35
N PHE A 325 -12.20 18.25 21.54
CA PHE A 325 -11.66 17.35 22.57
C PHE A 325 -12.57 17.20 23.81
N ASP A 326 -13.77 17.80 23.77
CA ASP A 326 -14.72 17.75 24.88
C ASP A 326 -15.60 16.50 24.75
N PHE A 327 -15.05 15.37 25.16
CA PHE A 327 -15.73 14.07 25.24
C PHE A 327 -15.01 13.16 26.24
N GLU A 328 -15.77 12.21 26.80
CA GLU A 328 -15.21 11.15 27.62
C GLU A 328 -14.66 10.02 26.76
N GLU A 329 -13.53 9.47 27.15
CA GLU A 329 -12.92 8.32 26.47
C GLU A 329 -13.53 7.02 27.01
N ILE A 330 -13.83 6.09 26.11
CA ILE A 330 -14.37 4.77 26.43
C ILE A 330 -13.19 3.85 26.77
N GLU A 331 -13.20 3.26 27.96
CA GLU A 331 -12.16 2.35 28.43
C GLU A 331 -12.49 0.86 28.19
N GLN A 332 -13.75 0.54 27.98
CA GLN A 332 -14.25 -0.80 27.70
C GLN A 332 -15.34 -0.77 26.64
N LEU A 333 -15.34 -1.77 25.77
CA LEU A 333 -16.37 -1.99 24.77
C LEU A 333 -16.88 -3.43 24.87
N ASP A 334 -18.13 -3.61 25.21
CA ASP A 334 -18.78 -4.91 25.16
C ASP A 334 -19.41 -5.11 23.79
N LEU A 335 -18.89 -6.08 23.03
CA LEU A 335 -19.36 -6.36 21.67
C LEU A 335 -20.81 -6.83 21.62
N LEU A 336 -21.33 -7.46 22.69
CA LEU A 336 -22.72 -7.91 22.76
C LEU A 336 -23.67 -6.75 23.03
N SER A 337 -23.40 -5.96 24.08
CA SER A 337 -24.28 -4.86 24.49
C SER A 337 -24.36 -3.76 23.42
N GLU A 338 -23.28 -3.56 22.65
CA GLU A 338 -23.21 -2.61 21.54
C GLU A 338 -23.70 -3.18 20.20
N ASN A 339 -24.27 -4.42 20.23
CA ASN A 339 -24.77 -5.13 19.06
C ASN A 339 -23.77 -5.17 17.88
N ILE A 340 -22.48 -5.34 18.19
CA ILE A 340 -21.43 -5.47 17.17
C ILE A 340 -21.56 -6.86 16.55
N SER A 341 -21.77 -6.91 15.26
CA SER A 341 -21.85 -8.16 14.47
C SER A 341 -20.57 -8.47 13.73
N THR A 342 -19.82 -7.44 13.37
CA THR A 342 -18.64 -7.57 12.50
C THR A 342 -17.47 -6.76 13.05
N VAL A 343 -16.28 -7.38 13.05
CA VAL A 343 -15.01 -6.74 13.36
C VAL A 343 -14.15 -6.74 12.10
N ILE A 344 -13.74 -5.54 11.64
CA ILE A 344 -12.88 -5.37 10.47
C ILE A 344 -11.50 -4.94 10.93
N VAL A 345 -10.49 -5.78 10.69
CA VAL A 345 -9.09 -5.50 11.06
C VAL A 345 -8.38 -4.77 9.92
N ALA A 346 -7.95 -3.54 10.19
CA ALA A 346 -7.23 -2.66 9.27
C ALA A 346 -5.88 -2.19 9.88
N THR A 347 -5.19 -3.08 10.60
CA THR A 347 -3.96 -2.78 11.36
C THR A 347 -2.66 -2.95 10.55
N GLY A 348 -2.76 -2.94 9.24
CA GLY A 348 -1.63 -3.06 8.32
C GLY A 348 -1.34 -4.49 7.89
N PHE A 349 -0.14 -4.69 7.35
CA PHE A 349 0.27 -5.93 6.72
C PHE A 349 1.63 -6.37 7.23
N GLU A 350 1.92 -7.64 7.05
CA GLU A 350 3.21 -8.26 7.25
C GLU A 350 3.67 -8.93 5.96
N PHE A 351 4.99 -9.07 5.80
CA PHE A 351 5.57 -9.76 4.66
C PHE A 351 5.49 -11.27 4.85
N ASP A 352 5.34 -11.97 3.74
CA ASP A 352 5.47 -13.41 3.68
C ASP A 352 6.41 -13.79 2.52
N PHE A 353 7.68 -13.91 2.85
CA PHE A 353 8.73 -14.40 1.96
C PHE A 353 9.25 -15.77 2.42
N SER A 354 8.47 -16.55 3.17
CA SER A 354 8.83 -17.88 3.67
C SER A 354 9.16 -18.88 2.54
N TRP A 355 8.64 -18.63 1.36
CA TRP A 355 8.90 -19.39 0.15
C TRP A 355 10.24 -19.03 -0.55
N VAL A 356 10.92 -17.97 -0.13
CA VAL A 356 12.24 -17.54 -0.65
C VAL A 356 13.33 -18.21 0.20
N LYS A 357 14.04 -19.20 -0.36
CA LYS A 357 15.04 -20.01 0.35
C LYS A 357 16.45 -19.44 0.27
N PHE A 358 16.57 -18.11 0.34
CA PHE A 358 17.86 -17.40 0.33
C PHE A 358 17.98 -16.48 1.56
N PRO A 359 19.22 -16.28 2.11
CA PRO A 359 19.42 -15.46 3.30
C PRO A 359 19.42 -13.94 2.98
N VAL A 360 18.39 -13.49 2.27
CA VAL A 360 18.27 -12.12 1.77
C VAL A 360 17.29 -11.24 2.56
N LEU A 361 16.76 -11.73 3.69
CA LEU A 361 15.85 -11.00 4.55
C LEU A 361 16.56 -10.52 5.82
N ASP A 362 16.13 -9.40 6.38
CA ASP A 362 16.53 -8.93 7.71
C ASP A 362 15.62 -9.54 8.81
N GLU A 363 15.88 -9.18 10.06
CA GLU A 363 15.14 -9.66 11.23
C GLU A 363 13.65 -9.23 11.23
N THR A 364 13.28 -8.24 10.44
CA THR A 364 11.89 -7.79 10.27
C THR A 364 11.17 -8.51 9.11
N GLY A 365 11.87 -9.40 8.39
CA GLY A 365 11.38 -10.05 7.19
C GLY A 365 11.44 -9.15 5.94
N TYR A 366 12.11 -7.99 6.02
CA TYR A 366 12.28 -7.09 4.88
C TYR A 366 13.53 -7.46 4.07
N PRO A 367 13.49 -7.37 2.72
CA PRO A 367 14.64 -7.74 1.89
C PRO A 367 15.84 -6.80 2.07
N LYS A 368 17.01 -7.38 2.32
CA LYS A 368 18.30 -6.69 2.33
C LYS A 368 18.72 -6.42 0.89
N THR A 369 18.54 -5.20 0.41
CA THR A 369 18.84 -4.82 -0.97
C THR A 369 19.52 -3.47 -1.06
N ASN A 370 20.29 -3.29 -2.13
CA ASN A 370 20.69 -1.97 -2.60
C ASN A 370 19.87 -1.65 -3.86
N ARG A 371 18.86 -0.78 -3.72
CA ARG A 371 17.91 -0.43 -4.79
C ARG A 371 17.32 -1.69 -5.48
N GLY A 372 16.85 -2.66 -4.68
CA GLY A 372 16.26 -3.89 -5.18
C GLY A 372 17.23 -5.01 -5.53
N VAL A 373 18.54 -4.74 -5.67
CA VAL A 373 19.55 -5.75 -5.94
C VAL A 373 19.96 -6.43 -4.64
N THR A 374 19.87 -7.77 -4.56
CA THR A 374 20.27 -8.55 -3.38
C THR A 374 21.74 -8.94 -3.43
N SER A 375 22.24 -9.55 -2.34
CA SER A 375 23.57 -10.18 -2.30
C SER A 375 23.65 -11.47 -3.11
N VAL A 376 22.52 -12.05 -3.52
CA VAL A 376 22.47 -13.24 -4.37
C VAL A 376 22.42 -12.79 -5.83
N PRO A 377 23.46 -13.07 -6.65
CA PRO A 377 23.48 -12.67 -8.05
C PRO A 377 22.25 -13.19 -8.80
N GLY A 378 21.59 -12.32 -9.56
CA GLY A 378 20.40 -12.65 -10.34
C GLY A 378 19.08 -12.64 -9.54
N LEU A 379 19.10 -12.32 -8.23
CA LEU A 379 17.89 -12.19 -7.43
C LEU A 379 17.62 -10.74 -7.07
N TYR A 380 16.41 -10.27 -7.41
CA TYR A 380 16.00 -8.89 -7.23
C TYR A 380 14.64 -8.79 -6.54
N PHE A 381 14.42 -7.67 -5.83
CA PHE A 381 13.11 -7.28 -5.31
C PHE A 381 12.70 -5.93 -5.87
N MET A 382 11.39 -5.69 -6.02
CA MET A 382 10.87 -4.37 -6.36
C MET A 382 9.43 -4.14 -5.89
N GLY A 383 9.01 -2.87 -5.89
CA GLY A 383 7.65 -2.48 -5.51
C GLY A 383 7.37 -2.50 -4.01
N LEU A 384 8.42 -2.49 -3.17
CA LEU A 384 8.29 -2.40 -1.71
C LEU A 384 8.46 -0.97 -1.22
N ASN A 385 7.74 -0.62 -0.15
CA ASN A 385 7.86 0.68 0.49
C ASN A 385 9.30 0.93 0.94
N TRP A 386 9.85 2.10 0.62
CA TRP A 386 11.20 2.51 1.03
C TRP A 386 12.32 1.56 0.57
N MET A 387 12.15 0.83 -0.52
CA MET A 387 13.19 -0.07 -1.02
C MET A 387 14.47 0.69 -1.45
N TYR A 388 14.32 1.88 -2.04
CA TYR A 388 15.39 2.83 -2.33
C TYR A 388 14.99 4.24 -1.88
N LYS A 389 13.84 4.72 -2.36
CA LYS A 389 13.25 6.00 -2.00
C LYS A 389 11.87 5.78 -1.37
N ARG A 390 11.32 6.82 -0.73
CA ARG A 390 9.94 6.77 -0.23
C ARG A 390 8.95 6.34 -1.32
N LYS A 391 9.14 6.82 -2.55
CA LYS A 391 8.26 6.53 -3.69
C LYS A 391 8.40 5.11 -4.28
N SER A 392 9.39 4.31 -3.89
CA SER A 392 9.66 2.97 -4.50
C SER A 392 8.48 2.00 -4.46
N GLY A 393 7.65 2.04 -3.40
CA GLY A 393 6.47 1.17 -3.26
C GLY A 393 5.18 1.75 -3.82
N ILE A 394 5.18 2.98 -4.34
CA ILE A 394 3.99 3.63 -4.88
C ILE A 394 4.04 3.72 -6.41
N ILE A 395 2.87 3.89 -7.04
CA ILE A 395 2.72 3.91 -8.51
C ILE A 395 3.65 4.95 -9.16
N TYR A 396 3.84 6.09 -8.51
CA TYR A 396 4.65 7.21 -9.01
C TYR A 396 6.14 6.86 -9.17
N GLY A 397 6.71 6.01 -8.29
CA GLY A 397 8.15 5.73 -8.26
C GLY A 397 8.54 4.36 -8.80
N VAL A 398 7.57 3.47 -9.05
CA VAL A 398 7.86 2.08 -9.39
C VAL A 398 8.55 1.93 -10.76
N ALA A 399 8.28 2.82 -11.71
CA ALA A 399 8.90 2.80 -13.03
C ALA A 399 10.39 3.13 -12.98
N ASP A 400 10.80 4.09 -12.13
CA ASP A 400 12.22 4.46 -11.96
C ASP A 400 13.06 3.29 -11.45
N ASP A 401 12.49 2.49 -10.54
CA ASP A 401 13.15 1.29 -10.00
C ASP A 401 13.11 0.13 -11.00
N ALA A 402 12.03 0.00 -11.78
CA ALA A 402 11.91 -1.00 -12.83
C ALA A 402 12.97 -0.80 -13.92
N GLU A 403 13.16 0.43 -14.39
CA GLU A 403 14.18 0.75 -15.39
C GLU A 403 15.58 0.38 -14.89
N TYR A 404 15.90 0.79 -13.66
CA TYR A 404 17.19 0.45 -13.04
C TYR A 404 17.41 -1.06 -12.91
N ILE A 405 16.41 -1.83 -12.46
CA ILE A 405 16.53 -3.29 -12.34
C ILE A 405 16.67 -3.94 -13.73
N ALA A 406 15.96 -3.47 -14.76
CA ALA A 406 16.11 -3.97 -16.11
C ALA A 406 17.52 -3.77 -16.67
N GLU A 407 18.18 -2.64 -16.38
CA GLU A 407 19.58 -2.40 -16.71
C GLU A 407 20.51 -3.42 -16.01
N LYS A 408 20.28 -3.72 -14.72
CA LYS A 408 21.06 -4.73 -13.99
C LYS A 408 20.88 -6.13 -14.57
N VAL A 409 19.65 -6.50 -14.91
CA VAL A 409 19.34 -7.77 -15.57
C VAL A 409 20.09 -7.90 -16.90
N SER A 410 20.06 -6.84 -17.73
CA SER A 410 20.76 -6.81 -19.02
C SER A 410 22.27 -6.98 -18.88
N THR A 411 22.89 -6.25 -17.94
CA THR A 411 24.35 -6.28 -17.72
C THR A 411 24.81 -7.64 -17.19
N SER A 412 24.01 -8.28 -16.34
CA SER A 412 24.32 -9.62 -15.83
C SER A 412 24.26 -10.66 -16.94
N LYS A 413 23.32 -10.53 -17.89
CA LYS A 413 23.22 -11.42 -19.04
C LYS A 413 24.47 -11.38 -19.92
N GLN A 414 25.03 -10.21 -20.19
CA GLN A 414 26.24 -10.05 -21.00
C GLN A 414 27.46 -10.76 -20.38
N ARG A 415 27.60 -10.76 -19.06
CA ARG A 415 28.68 -11.47 -18.36
C ARG A 415 28.59 -12.99 -18.47
N TYR A 416 27.38 -13.56 -18.44
CA TYR A 416 27.16 -15.00 -18.60
C TYR A 416 27.58 -15.49 -20.00
N TYR A 417 27.22 -14.76 -21.06
CA TYR A 417 27.57 -15.15 -22.44
C TYR A 417 29.04 -14.90 -22.81
N SER A 418 29.73 -13.94 -22.18
CA SER A 418 31.15 -13.72 -22.40
C SER A 418 32.00 -14.82 -21.77
N THR A 419 31.58 -15.42 -20.67
CA THR A 419 32.27 -16.55 -20.04
C THR A 419 32.05 -17.89 -20.77
N GLU A 420 30.93 -18.06 -21.50
CA GLU A 420 30.72 -19.25 -22.35
C GLU A 420 31.43 -19.14 -23.72
N ALA A 421 31.75 -17.95 -24.19
CA ALA A 421 32.42 -17.74 -25.45
C ALA A 421 33.97 -17.86 -25.34
N ASP A 422 34.49 -17.84 -24.11
CA ASP A 422 35.91 -17.97 -23.79
C ASP A 422 36.32 -19.41 -23.36
N LEU A 423 35.40 -20.39 -23.42
CA LEU A 423 35.59 -21.82 -23.21
C LEU A 423 35.41 -22.59 -24.51
#